data_203b06cec596cca02bc1d82a69de3c95
#
_entry.id   203b06cec596cca02bc1d82a69de3c95
#
_cell.length_a   1.000
_cell.length_b   1.000
_cell.length_c   1.000
_cell.angle_alpha   90.00
_cell.angle_beta   90.00
_cell.angle_gamma   90.00
#
_symmetry.space_group_name_H-M   'P 1'
#
loop_
_entity.id
_entity.type
_entity.pdbx_description
1 polymer ?
#
loop_
_entity_poly.entity_id
_entity_poly.type
_entity_poly.pdbx_seq_one_letter_code
_entity_poly.pdbx_strand_id
1 'polypeptide(L)'
;MADNEELDRKNRVVIQQSWDELNPYNSNVPSYPKSLIDLLDDFFVNCVDRYPDLFLVKCKDLGFLTRCRKGIYEREADVLPPPLEIALRNNIVNRWNPPGKRYLYAAHSLVNSVLCGISENEYTCFQEMRAKKGEEYTFADFEVVSGSRDKCFLNMDYTGLEQSDIETHYDNVIRDEAQAIANAMIETGVLLTKEQLKPIIRKGTQKLAVGYVGKSFLLPICQTIFTPIDDDKCPDGSEREKAYKSFHILAEYLEKKNIAGVIYPSTRTALLGIHSQNAVAFHVEDFAVVSNSLRTLVF
;
A
#
# COMPACT_ATOMS: atom_id res chain seq x y z
N MET A 1 -10.21 2.47 -27.98
CA MET A 1 -8.86 2.08 -27.51
C MET A 1 -7.88 3.27 -27.53
N ALA A 2 -7.67 3.97 -28.64
CA ALA A 2 -6.75 5.12 -28.69
C ALA A 2 -7.09 6.26 -27.70
N ASP A 3 -8.36 6.55 -27.44
CA ASP A 3 -8.79 7.60 -26.51
C ASP A 3 -8.47 7.24 -25.04
N ASN A 4 -8.52 5.95 -24.70
CA ASN A 4 -8.20 5.50 -23.32
C ASN A 4 -6.70 5.54 -23.05
N GLU A 5 -5.86 5.18 -24.01
CA GLU A 5 -4.39 5.26 -23.87
C GLU A 5 -3.91 6.71 -23.72
N GLU A 6 -4.52 7.64 -24.46
CA GLU A 6 -4.19 9.06 -24.33
C GLU A 6 -4.66 9.63 -23.00
N LEU A 7 -5.83 9.22 -22.49
CA LEU A 7 -6.34 9.62 -21.18
C LEU A 7 -5.48 9.05 -20.04
N ASP A 8 -5.07 7.79 -20.13
CA ASP A 8 -4.16 7.16 -19.17
C ASP A 8 -2.80 7.86 -19.13
N ARG A 9 -2.23 8.15 -20.31
CA ARG A 9 -0.97 8.91 -20.39
C ARG A 9 -1.09 10.30 -19.76
N LYS A 10 -2.20 11.02 -19.98
CA LYS A 10 -2.45 12.33 -19.37
C LYS A 10 -2.58 12.21 -17.85
N ASN A 11 -3.29 11.20 -17.35
CA ASN A 11 -3.45 10.95 -15.92
C ASN A 11 -2.11 10.63 -15.25
N ARG A 12 -1.26 9.79 -15.87
CA ARG A 12 0.10 9.49 -15.34
C ARG A 12 0.95 10.75 -15.23
N VAL A 13 0.91 11.61 -16.23
CA VAL A 13 1.63 12.88 -16.21
C VAL A 13 1.14 13.78 -15.06
N VAL A 14 -0.17 13.91 -14.89
CA VAL A 14 -0.76 14.70 -13.78
C VAL A 14 -0.36 14.13 -12.43
N ILE A 15 -0.41 12.81 -12.26
CA ILE A 15 -0.04 12.15 -11.00
C ILE A 15 1.45 12.36 -10.68
N GLN A 16 2.33 12.13 -11.67
CA GLN A 16 3.77 12.34 -11.49
C GLN A 16 4.07 13.78 -11.11
N GLN A 17 3.48 14.73 -11.81
CA GLN A 17 3.70 16.14 -11.55
C GLN A 17 3.14 16.57 -10.20
N SER A 18 1.95 16.09 -9.82
CA SER A 18 1.38 16.35 -8.51
C SER A 18 2.21 15.75 -7.39
N TRP A 19 2.81 14.58 -7.61
CA TRP A 19 3.75 13.97 -6.67
C TRP A 19 5.03 14.80 -6.54
N ASP A 20 5.57 15.25 -7.68
CA ASP A 20 6.75 16.11 -7.73
C ASP A 20 6.49 17.50 -7.09
N GLU A 21 5.27 18.03 -7.21
CA GLU A 21 4.86 19.27 -6.53
C GLU A 21 4.81 19.14 -5.00
N LEU A 22 4.46 17.96 -4.49
CA LEU A 22 4.57 17.66 -3.06
C LEU A 22 6.05 17.59 -2.63
N ASN A 23 6.97 17.41 -3.59
CA ASN A 23 8.40 17.38 -3.36
C ASN A 23 9.00 18.80 -3.53
N PRO A 24 9.50 19.44 -2.46
CA PRO A 24 9.97 20.84 -2.47
C PRO A 24 11.20 21.10 -3.35
N TYR A 25 11.78 20.06 -3.98
CA TYR A 25 12.91 20.22 -4.91
C TYR A 25 12.50 20.63 -6.33
N ASN A 26 11.21 20.56 -6.66
CA ASN A 26 10.75 20.80 -8.02
C ASN A 26 10.07 22.19 -8.13
N SER A 27 10.89 23.25 -8.34
CA SER A 27 10.42 24.63 -8.40
C SER A 27 9.83 25.07 -9.76
N ASN A 28 9.69 24.16 -10.74
CA ASN A 28 9.37 24.51 -12.12
C ASN A 28 8.15 23.79 -12.73
N VAL A 29 7.21 23.29 -11.91
CA VAL A 29 6.06 22.55 -12.43
C VAL A 29 4.88 23.50 -12.68
N PRO A 30 4.23 23.47 -13.87
CA PRO A 30 3.03 24.25 -14.15
C PRO A 30 1.88 23.79 -13.22
N SER A 31 1.08 24.75 -12.72
CA SER A 31 -0.09 24.42 -11.90
C SER A 31 -1.12 23.63 -12.70
N TYR A 32 -1.45 22.42 -12.23
CA TYR A 32 -2.50 21.60 -12.81
C TYR A 32 -3.85 21.87 -12.13
N PRO A 33 -4.97 21.56 -12.81
CA PRO A 33 -6.30 21.85 -12.28
C PRO A 33 -6.70 21.00 -11.06
N LYS A 34 -5.96 19.90 -10.76
CA LYS A 34 -6.18 19.07 -9.57
C LYS A 34 -4.84 18.60 -9.00
N SER A 35 -4.68 18.75 -7.69
CA SER A 35 -3.55 18.17 -6.94
C SER A 35 -3.74 16.66 -6.74
N LEU A 36 -2.66 15.93 -6.37
CA LEU A 36 -2.77 14.52 -5.97
C LEU A 36 -3.75 14.32 -4.82
N ILE A 37 -3.80 15.26 -3.88
CA ILE A 37 -4.73 15.20 -2.74
C ILE A 37 -6.19 15.31 -3.22
N ASP A 38 -6.50 16.20 -4.15
CA ASP A 38 -7.85 16.32 -4.73
C ASP A 38 -8.24 15.04 -5.48
N LEU A 39 -7.30 14.43 -6.21
CA LEU A 39 -7.53 13.16 -6.89
C LEU A 39 -7.80 12.02 -5.89
N LEU A 40 -7.06 11.97 -4.78
CA LEU A 40 -7.30 11.01 -3.71
C LEU A 40 -8.65 11.26 -3.02
N ASP A 41 -9.06 12.51 -2.80
CA ASP A 41 -10.38 12.83 -2.27
C ASP A 41 -11.49 12.30 -3.18
N ASP A 42 -11.39 12.51 -4.49
CA ASP A 42 -12.33 11.95 -5.47
C ASP A 42 -12.35 10.41 -5.41
N PHE A 43 -11.19 9.77 -5.28
CA PHE A 43 -11.08 8.32 -5.13
C PHE A 43 -11.74 7.82 -3.84
N PHE A 44 -11.48 8.45 -2.70
CA PHE A 44 -12.12 8.08 -1.44
C PHE A 44 -13.63 8.18 -1.54
N VAL A 45 -14.16 9.32 -1.97
CA VAL A 45 -15.63 9.55 -2.07
C VAL A 45 -16.30 8.60 -3.07
N ASN A 46 -15.67 8.37 -4.22
CA ASN A 46 -16.32 7.61 -5.31
C ASN A 46 -16.07 6.10 -5.24
N CYS A 47 -14.99 5.65 -4.59
CA CYS A 47 -14.61 4.25 -4.56
C CYS A 47 -14.58 3.69 -3.13
N VAL A 48 -13.74 4.24 -2.25
CA VAL A 48 -13.49 3.68 -0.91
C VAL A 48 -14.72 3.76 -0.03
N ASP A 49 -15.37 4.92 0.05
CA ASP A 49 -16.55 5.12 0.91
C ASP A 49 -17.75 4.27 0.46
N ARG A 50 -17.80 3.93 -0.83
CA ARG A 50 -18.88 3.09 -1.38
C ARG A 50 -18.63 1.61 -1.22
N TYR A 51 -17.39 1.16 -1.42
CA TYR A 51 -16.99 -0.25 -1.38
C TYR A 51 -15.61 -0.38 -0.73
N PRO A 52 -15.50 -0.16 0.59
CA PRO A 52 -14.22 -0.16 1.29
C PRO A 52 -13.47 -1.50 1.18
N ASP A 53 -14.19 -2.61 1.15
CA ASP A 53 -13.64 -3.96 1.03
C ASP A 53 -12.87 -4.24 -0.28
N LEU A 54 -13.00 -3.39 -1.29
CA LEU A 54 -12.22 -3.49 -2.53
C LEU A 54 -10.82 -2.90 -2.43
N PHE A 55 -10.59 -2.00 -1.47
CA PHE A 55 -9.38 -1.19 -1.37
C PHE A 55 -8.72 -1.23 0.00
N LEU A 56 -9.49 -1.59 1.02
CA LEU A 56 -9.05 -1.60 2.40
C LEU A 56 -8.94 -3.03 2.93
N VAL A 57 -7.88 -3.27 3.71
CA VAL A 57 -7.67 -4.51 4.46
C VAL A 57 -7.85 -4.19 5.95
N LYS A 58 -8.74 -4.91 6.63
CA LYS A 58 -8.89 -4.75 8.08
C LYS A 58 -7.65 -5.26 8.82
N CYS A 59 -7.31 -4.62 9.93
CA CYS A 59 -6.17 -5.04 10.74
C CYS A 59 -6.24 -6.52 11.15
N LYS A 60 -7.43 -7.05 11.45
CA LYS A 60 -7.63 -8.48 11.79
C LYS A 60 -7.37 -9.44 10.62
N ASP A 61 -7.43 -8.94 9.39
CA ASP A 61 -7.24 -9.71 8.17
C ASP A 61 -5.83 -9.49 7.57
N LEU A 62 -4.99 -8.66 8.23
CA LEU A 62 -3.57 -8.60 7.96
C LEU A 62 -2.98 -9.97 8.27
N GLY A 63 -2.14 -10.45 7.36
CA GLY A 63 -1.39 -11.68 7.61
C GLY A 63 -0.27 -11.47 8.64
N PHE A 64 0.83 -12.14 8.42
CA PHE A 64 1.98 -12.05 9.32
C PHE A 64 2.72 -10.74 9.14
N LEU A 65 2.93 -10.02 10.23
CA LEU A 65 3.76 -8.82 10.28
C LEU A 65 5.05 -9.14 11.02
N THR A 66 6.18 -8.88 10.38
CA THR A 66 7.50 -9.13 10.98
C THR A 66 8.36 -7.88 10.84
N ARG A 67 9.00 -7.49 11.92
CA ARG A 67 9.98 -6.40 11.94
C ARG A 67 11.32 -6.93 12.40
N CYS A 68 12.40 -6.40 11.83
CA CYS A 68 13.73 -6.67 12.33
C CYS A 68 14.48 -5.40 12.75
N ARG A 69 15.52 -5.62 13.50
CA ARG A 69 16.47 -4.61 13.91
C ARG A 69 17.89 -5.19 13.91
N LYS A 70 18.85 -4.43 13.43
CA LYS A 70 20.25 -4.84 13.41
C LYS A 70 20.79 -4.95 14.84
N GLY A 71 21.44 -6.05 15.14
CA GLY A 71 22.01 -6.39 16.45
C GLY A 71 21.22 -7.45 17.19
N ILE A 72 21.74 -7.85 18.36
CA ILE A 72 21.13 -8.82 19.25
C ILE A 72 20.38 -8.08 20.34
N TYR A 73 19.10 -8.38 20.49
CA TYR A 73 18.22 -7.80 21.51
C TYR A 73 17.50 -8.92 22.25
N GLU A 74 17.41 -8.81 23.57
CA GLU A 74 16.77 -9.81 24.44
C GLU A 74 15.33 -9.42 24.83
N ARG A 75 14.94 -8.17 24.59
CA ARG A 75 13.64 -7.65 24.98
C ARG A 75 12.83 -7.27 23.76
N GLU A 76 11.58 -7.67 23.71
CA GLU A 76 10.62 -7.34 22.66
C GLU A 76 10.49 -5.82 22.43
N ALA A 77 10.54 -5.03 23.52
CA ALA A 77 10.49 -3.58 23.45
C ALA A 77 11.63 -2.95 22.63
N ASP A 78 12.77 -3.63 22.52
CA ASP A 78 13.93 -3.12 21.78
C ASP A 78 13.78 -3.30 20.27
N VAL A 79 12.88 -4.17 19.79
CA VAL A 79 12.55 -4.33 18.37
C VAL A 79 11.48 -3.33 17.90
N LEU A 80 10.69 -2.77 18.82
CA LEU A 80 9.74 -1.69 18.51
C LEU A 80 10.46 -0.47 17.90
N PRO A 81 9.75 0.37 17.14
CA PRO A 81 10.30 1.67 16.75
C PRO A 81 10.78 2.44 17.97
N PRO A 82 11.95 3.10 17.91
CA PRO A 82 12.48 3.82 19.08
C PRO A 82 11.48 4.87 19.55
N PRO A 83 11.45 5.19 20.85
CA PRO A 83 10.69 6.32 21.37
C PRO A 83 10.99 7.59 20.59
N LEU A 84 9.97 8.46 20.44
CA LEU A 84 10.08 9.67 19.63
C LEU A 84 11.27 10.55 20.01
N GLU A 85 11.53 10.71 21.31
CA GLU A 85 12.65 11.48 21.83
C GLU A 85 14.01 10.95 21.32
N ILE A 86 14.15 9.63 21.28
CA ILE A 86 15.37 8.98 20.77
C ILE A 86 15.48 9.16 19.25
N ALA A 87 14.37 9.03 18.53
CA ALA A 87 14.33 9.22 17.07
C ALA A 87 14.72 10.65 16.69
N LEU A 88 14.17 11.64 17.37
CA LEU A 88 14.49 13.05 17.16
C LEU A 88 15.95 13.36 17.51
N ARG A 89 16.44 12.87 18.65
CA ARG A 89 17.82 13.07 19.09
C ARG A 89 18.86 12.52 18.11
N ASN A 90 18.54 11.38 17.49
CA ASN A 90 19.42 10.68 16.53
C ASN A 90 19.15 11.08 15.08
N ASN A 91 18.28 12.06 14.83
CA ASN A 91 17.86 12.50 13.50
C ASN A 91 17.45 11.32 12.59
N ILE A 92 16.66 10.39 13.13
CA ILE A 92 16.17 9.23 12.39
C ILE A 92 15.02 9.68 11.49
N VAL A 93 15.28 9.75 10.20
CA VAL A 93 14.28 10.09 9.17
C VAL A 93 13.88 8.82 8.44
N ASN A 94 12.59 8.49 8.48
CA ASN A 94 12.00 7.37 7.78
C ASN A 94 11.07 7.88 6.67
N ARG A 95 10.91 7.06 5.62
CA ARG A 95 10.13 7.45 4.43
C ARG A 95 8.72 7.95 4.76
N TRP A 96 8.00 7.26 5.65
CA TRP A 96 6.60 7.57 5.97
C TRP A 96 6.40 8.40 7.22
N ASN A 97 7.39 8.47 8.12
CA ASN A 97 7.21 9.17 9.40
C ASN A 97 7.36 10.68 9.24
N PRO A 98 6.28 11.46 9.31
CA PRO A 98 6.40 12.90 9.51
C PRO A 98 7.20 13.22 10.78
N PRO A 99 7.83 14.38 10.87
CA PRO A 99 8.46 14.85 12.10
C PRO A 99 7.47 14.79 13.28
N GLY A 100 7.88 14.19 14.38
CA GLY A 100 7.03 14.04 15.55
C GLY A 100 6.07 12.84 15.54
N LYS A 101 6.13 12.00 14.53
CA LYS A 101 5.34 10.77 14.41
C LYS A 101 6.20 9.53 14.62
N ARG A 102 5.58 8.44 15.07
CA ARG A 102 6.21 7.15 15.31
C ARG A 102 5.36 6.05 14.68
N TYR A 103 5.83 5.48 13.57
CA TYR A 103 5.13 4.45 12.82
C TYR A 103 5.83 3.09 12.93
N LEU A 104 5.04 2.02 12.87
CA LEU A 104 5.56 0.66 12.85
C LEU A 104 5.75 0.23 11.39
N TYR A 105 7.00 -0.03 11.00
CA TYR A 105 7.35 -0.64 9.71
C TYR A 105 7.56 -2.12 9.92
N ALA A 106 6.93 -2.93 9.10
CA ALA A 106 7.06 -4.38 9.12
C ALA A 106 7.02 -4.94 7.70
N ALA A 107 7.66 -6.07 7.46
CA ALA A 107 7.37 -6.90 6.31
C ALA A 107 5.98 -7.53 6.50
N HIS A 108 5.25 -7.68 5.41
CA HIS A 108 3.87 -8.17 5.40
C HIS A 108 3.73 -9.37 4.46
N SER A 109 3.06 -10.42 4.91
CA SER A 109 2.68 -11.55 4.07
C SER A 109 1.34 -12.12 4.50
N LEU A 110 0.50 -12.49 3.53
CA LEU A 110 -0.75 -13.20 3.77
C LEU A 110 -0.53 -14.69 4.02
N VAL A 111 0.60 -15.23 3.58
CA VAL A 111 0.98 -16.63 3.73
C VAL A 111 2.39 -16.71 4.30
N ASN A 112 2.62 -17.71 5.13
CA ASN A 112 3.95 -17.93 5.70
C ASN A 112 4.80 -18.76 4.70
N SER A 113 5.21 -18.15 3.60
CA SER A 113 6.06 -18.77 2.59
C SER A 113 7.54 -18.73 3.03
N VAL A 114 8.34 -19.61 2.44
CA VAL A 114 9.77 -19.74 2.75
C VAL A 114 10.60 -19.38 1.50
N LEU A 115 11.52 -18.44 1.66
CA LEU A 115 12.49 -18.03 0.65
C LEU A 115 13.91 -18.27 1.18
N CYS A 116 14.71 -19.00 0.43
CA CYS A 116 16.11 -19.27 0.81
C CYS A 116 16.27 -19.86 2.23
N GLY A 117 15.30 -20.63 2.71
CA GLY A 117 15.34 -21.28 4.02
C GLY A 117 14.87 -20.44 5.21
N ILE A 118 14.43 -19.22 4.98
CA ILE A 118 13.81 -18.32 5.98
C ILE A 118 12.42 -17.90 5.52
N SER A 119 11.63 -17.31 6.39
CA SER A 119 10.30 -16.81 6.01
C SER A 119 10.43 -15.65 5.02
N GLU A 120 9.43 -15.48 4.16
CA GLU A 120 9.35 -14.36 3.22
C GLU A 120 9.47 -13.00 3.93
N ASN A 121 8.84 -12.86 5.10
CA ASN A 121 8.94 -11.65 5.89
C ASN A 121 10.37 -11.39 6.40
N GLU A 122 11.06 -12.43 6.86
CA GLU A 122 12.46 -12.31 7.30
C GLU A 122 13.37 -11.92 6.14
N TYR A 123 13.18 -12.57 4.97
CA TYR A 123 13.90 -12.22 3.77
C TYR A 123 13.66 -10.76 3.37
N THR A 124 12.40 -10.33 3.36
CA THR A 124 12.03 -8.94 3.07
C THR A 124 12.66 -7.96 4.05
N CYS A 125 12.61 -8.26 5.34
CA CYS A 125 13.28 -7.47 6.36
C CYS A 125 14.78 -7.31 6.11
N PHE A 126 15.49 -8.39 5.77
CA PHE A 126 16.91 -8.31 5.42
C PHE A 126 17.18 -7.39 4.24
N GLN A 127 16.38 -7.47 3.18
CA GLN A 127 16.52 -6.62 2.00
C GLN A 127 16.25 -5.15 2.32
N GLU A 128 15.21 -4.85 3.09
CA GLU A 128 14.89 -3.48 3.51
C GLU A 128 15.98 -2.89 4.43
N MET A 129 16.59 -3.71 5.28
CA MET A 129 17.69 -3.30 6.14
C MET A 129 19.06 -3.27 5.43
N ARG A 130 19.13 -3.71 4.15
CA ARG A 130 20.39 -3.85 3.39
C ARG A 130 21.40 -4.68 4.15
N ALA A 131 20.96 -5.82 4.65
CA ALA A 131 21.76 -6.70 5.46
C ALA A 131 23.03 -7.14 4.70
N LYS A 132 24.13 -7.20 5.42
CA LYS A 132 25.42 -7.67 4.89
C LYS A 132 25.73 -9.04 5.49
N LYS A 133 26.41 -9.88 4.71
CA LYS A 133 26.82 -11.21 5.13
C LYS A 133 27.56 -11.17 6.48
N GLY A 134 27.11 -12.00 7.42
CA GLY A 134 27.67 -12.12 8.76
C GLY A 134 27.12 -11.10 9.77
N GLU A 135 26.18 -10.23 9.38
CA GLU A 135 25.51 -9.33 10.32
C GLU A 135 24.35 -10.03 11.03
N GLU A 136 24.16 -9.72 12.29
CA GLU A 136 23.09 -10.26 13.14
C GLU A 136 21.90 -9.29 13.20
N TYR A 137 20.72 -9.85 13.14
CA TYR A 137 19.46 -9.10 13.22
C TYR A 137 18.48 -9.82 14.14
N THR A 138 17.85 -9.07 15.02
CA THR A 138 16.76 -9.58 15.86
C THR A 138 15.41 -9.25 15.24
N PHE A 139 14.58 -10.26 15.14
CA PHE A 139 13.23 -10.22 14.59
C PHE A 139 12.19 -10.36 15.69
N ALA A 140 11.04 -9.75 15.46
CA ALA A 140 9.83 -9.99 16.23
C ALA A 140 8.62 -9.95 15.31
N ASP A 141 7.62 -10.78 15.61
CA ASP A 141 6.34 -10.79 14.92
C ASP A 141 5.32 -9.95 15.70
N PHE A 142 4.38 -9.39 14.97
CA PHE A 142 3.39 -8.48 15.52
C PHE A 142 1.98 -8.95 15.20
N GLU A 143 1.09 -8.77 16.14
CA GLU A 143 -0.34 -9.00 16.00
C GLU A 143 -1.13 -7.75 16.36
N VAL A 144 -2.32 -7.62 15.79
CA VAL A 144 -3.22 -6.50 16.08
C VAL A 144 -3.86 -6.68 17.46
N VAL A 145 -3.88 -5.61 18.26
CA VAL A 145 -4.59 -5.60 19.54
C VAL A 145 -6.10 -5.65 19.35
N SER A 146 -6.83 -6.20 20.35
CA SER A 146 -8.28 -6.45 20.24
C SER A 146 -9.09 -5.21 19.88
N GLY A 147 -8.72 -4.02 20.40
CA GLY A 147 -9.42 -2.76 20.17
C GLY A 147 -9.20 -2.16 18.76
N SER A 148 -8.24 -2.66 17.99
CA SER A 148 -7.86 -2.11 16.67
C SER A 148 -8.20 -3.03 15.50
N ARG A 149 -8.87 -4.16 15.75
CA ARG A 149 -9.15 -5.20 14.74
C ARG A 149 -9.93 -4.73 13.51
N ASP A 150 -10.83 -3.78 13.70
CA ASP A 150 -11.69 -3.25 12.61
C ASP A 150 -11.12 -1.99 11.94
N LYS A 151 -10.00 -1.46 12.41
CA LYS A 151 -9.26 -0.42 11.69
C LYS A 151 -8.77 -0.96 10.35
N CYS A 152 -8.53 -0.08 9.39
CA CYS A 152 -8.24 -0.47 8.01
C CYS A 152 -6.93 0.10 7.50
N PHE A 153 -6.21 -0.69 6.71
CA PHE A 153 -5.06 -0.30 5.91
C PHE A 153 -5.48 -0.09 4.47
N LEU A 154 -4.94 0.94 3.83
CA LEU A 154 -5.08 1.10 2.38
C LEU A 154 -4.08 0.16 1.69
N ASN A 155 -4.61 -0.69 0.79
CA ASN A 155 -3.76 -1.52 -0.04
C ASN A 155 -3.27 -0.71 -1.25
N MET A 156 -1.97 -0.48 -1.31
CA MET A 156 -1.27 0.22 -2.38
C MET A 156 -0.30 -0.70 -3.14
N ASP A 157 -0.42 -2.01 -2.99
CA ASP A 157 0.42 -2.94 -3.74
C ASP A 157 -0.28 -3.38 -5.02
N TYR A 158 0.16 -2.76 -6.12
CA TYR A 158 -0.23 -3.07 -7.48
C TYR A 158 0.98 -3.43 -8.35
N THR A 159 2.07 -3.88 -7.73
CA THR A 159 3.30 -4.28 -8.43
C THR A 159 3.03 -5.46 -9.36
N GLY A 160 3.59 -5.39 -10.58
CA GLY A 160 3.44 -6.45 -11.58
C GLY A 160 2.09 -6.47 -12.29
N LEU A 161 1.19 -5.53 -11.99
CA LEU A 161 -0.04 -5.35 -12.74
C LEU A 161 0.17 -4.29 -13.83
N GLU A 162 -0.30 -4.60 -15.02
CA GLU A 162 -0.45 -3.66 -16.13
C GLU A 162 -1.90 -3.18 -16.19
N GLN A 163 -2.12 -2.00 -16.79
CA GLN A 163 -3.46 -1.48 -16.98
C GLN A 163 -4.33 -2.44 -17.80
N SER A 164 -3.75 -3.08 -18.82
CA SER A 164 -4.42 -4.09 -19.66
C SER A 164 -4.87 -5.32 -18.87
N ASP A 165 -4.13 -5.71 -17.81
CA ASP A 165 -4.52 -6.84 -16.96
C ASP A 165 -5.76 -6.52 -16.15
N ILE A 166 -5.82 -5.29 -15.60
CA ILE A 166 -6.99 -4.79 -14.88
C ILE A 166 -8.19 -4.74 -15.83
N GLU A 167 -8.03 -4.17 -17.03
CA GLU A 167 -9.09 -4.08 -18.05
C GLU A 167 -9.61 -5.46 -18.43
N THR A 168 -8.71 -6.36 -18.80
CA THR A 168 -9.07 -7.73 -19.22
C THR A 168 -9.78 -8.49 -18.11
N HIS A 169 -9.26 -8.41 -16.89
CA HIS A 169 -9.87 -9.08 -15.74
C HIS A 169 -11.29 -8.57 -15.49
N TYR A 170 -11.49 -7.27 -15.39
CA TYR A 170 -12.79 -6.71 -15.07
C TYR A 170 -13.79 -6.83 -16.21
N ASP A 171 -13.37 -6.72 -17.47
CA ASP A 171 -14.24 -6.94 -18.62
C ASP A 171 -14.80 -8.37 -18.65
N ASN A 172 -13.97 -9.37 -18.35
CA ASN A 172 -14.40 -10.75 -18.26
C ASN A 172 -15.36 -10.95 -17.09
N VAL A 173 -14.99 -10.50 -15.87
CA VAL A 173 -15.82 -10.68 -14.67
C VAL A 173 -17.15 -9.92 -14.81
N ILE A 174 -17.16 -8.71 -15.34
CA ILE A 174 -18.42 -7.95 -15.58
C ILE A 174 -19.29 -8.67 -16.60
N ARG A 175 -18.71 -9.25 -17.65
CA ARG A 175 -19.45 -10.01 -18.68
C ARG A 175 -20.06 -11.27 -18.08
N ASP A 176 -19.28 -12.04 -17.31
CA ASP A 176 -19.73 -13.27 -16.68
C ASP A 176 -20.86 -13.01 -15.67
N GLU A 177 -20.74 -11.98 -14.86
CA GLU A 177 -21.77 -11.55 -13.91
C GLU A 177 -23.05 -11.10 -14.64
N ALA A 178 -22.92 -10.31 -15.70
CA ALA A 178 -24.05 -9.88 -16.52
C ALA A 178 -24.76 -11.08 -17.14
N GLN A 179 -24.02 -12.08 -17.64
CA GLN A 179 -24.58 -13.31 -18.20
C GLN A 179 -25.27 -14.16 -17.13
N ALA A 180 -24.68 -14.28 -15.92
CA ALA A 180 -25.29 -14.99 -14.80
C ALA A 180 -26.62 -14.36 -14.38
N ILE A 181 -26.69 -13.03 -14.28
CA ILE A 181 -27.93 -12.28 -14.00
C ILE A 181 -28.98 -12.56 -15.08
N ALA A 182 -28.61 -12.49 -16.36
CA ALA A 182 -29.52 -12.76 -17.47
C ALA A 182 -30.05 -14.20 -17.46
N ASN A 183 -29.19 -15.19 -17.21
CA ASN A 183 -29.58 -16.60 -17.13
C ASN A 183 -30.54 -16.87 -15.96
N ALA A 184 -30.25 -16.33 -14.76
CA ALA A 184 -31.14 -16.47 -13.60
C ALA A 184 -32.54 -15.90 -13.86
N MET A 185 -32.64 -14.83 -14.62
CA MET A 185 -33.93 -14.26 -15.01
C MET A 185 -34.69 -15.17 -16.00
N ILE A 186 -33.98 -15.76 -16.98
CA ILE A 186 -34.58 -16.72 -17.91
C ILE A 186 -35.11 -17.94 -17.16
N GLU A 187 -34.32 -18.49 -16.24
CA GLU A 187 -34.68 -19.65 -15.43
C GLU A 187 -35.91 -19.41 -14.55
N THR A 188 -36.07 -18.20 -14.05
CA THR A 188 -37.26 -17.81 -13.27
C THR A 188 -38.49 -17.51 -14.12
N GLY A 189 -38.41 -17.62 -15.45
CA GLY A 189 -39.50 -17.37 -16.39
C GLY A 189 -39.87 -15.88 -16.54
N VAL A 190 -39.01 -15.00 -16.06
CA VAL A 190 -39.23 -13.54 -16.17
C VAL A 190 -38.73 -13.07 -17.53
N LEU A 191 -39.64 -12.79 -18.42
CA LEU A 191 -39.33 -12.17 -19.72
C LEU A 191 -39.24 -10.65 -19.56
N LEU A 192 -38.03 -10.13 -19.63
CA LEU A 192 -37.75 -8.69 -19.59
C LEU A 192 -37.34 -8.19 -20.98
N THR A 193 -37.73 -6.98 -21.31
CA THR A 193 -37.16 -6.27 -22.46
C THR A 193 -35.73 -5.88 -22.20
N LYS A 194 -34.96 -5.58 -23.24
CA LYS A 194 -33.58 -5.10 -23.15
C LYS A 194 -33.47 -3.84 -22.26
N GLU A 195 -34.45 -2.96 -22.33
CA GLU A 195 -34.53 -1.73 -21.56
C GLU A 195 -34.76 -1.99 -20.07
N GLN A 196 -35.54 -3.02 -19.74
CA GLN A 196 -35.77 -3.45 -18.36
C GLN A 196 -34.58 -4.21 -17.76
N LEU A 197 -33.85 -4.98 -18.59
CA LEU A 197 -32.70 -5.76 -18.15
C LEU A 197 -31.47 -4.90 -17.86
N LYS A 198 -31.20 -3.85 -18.64
CA LYS A 198 -30.06 -2.96 -18.49
C LYS A 198 -29.85 -2.40 -17.06
N PRO A 199 -30.87 -1.81 -16.38
CA PRO A 199 -30.69 -1.26 -15.04
C PRO A 199 -30.40 -2.35 -14.00
N ILE A 200 -30.91 -3.56 -14.18
CA ILE A 200 -30.67 -4.71 -13.29
C ILE A 200 -29.21 -5.17 -13.39
N ILE A 201 -28.72 -5.39 -14.61
CA ILE A 201 -27.32 -5.72 -14.87
C ILE A 201 -26.43 -4.61 -14.33
N ARG A 202 -26.74 -3.34 -14.62
CA ARG A 202 -25.95 -2.21 -14.11
C ARG A 202 -25.87 -2.19 -12.59
N LYS A 203 -26.96 -2.50 -11.89
CA LYS A 203 -26.99 -2.56 -10.41
C LYS A 203 -26.14 -3.74 -9.90
N GLY A 204 -26.28 -4.93 -10.52
CA GLY A 204 -25.50 -6.13 -10.14
C GLY A 204 -24.00 -5.96 -10.35
N THR A 205 -23.59 -5.32 -11.45
CA THR A 205 -22.17 -5.12 -11.81
C THR A 205 -21.56 -3.84 -11.21
N GLN A 206 -22.32 -3.02 -10.48
CA GLN A 206 -21.85 -1.72 -9.97
C GLN A 206 -20.60 -1.82 -9.10
N LYS A 207 -20.54 -2.81 -8.19
CA LYS A 207 -19.38 -3.02 -7.32
C LYS A 207 -18.13 -3.34 -8.14
N LEU A 208 -18.27 -4.19 -9.16
CA LEU A 208 -17.19 -4.57 -10.07
C LEU A 208 -16.69 -3.36 -10.86
N ALA A 209 -17.60 -2.54 -11.39
CA ALA A 209 -17.25 -1.33 -12.12
C ALA A 209 -16.49 -0.32 -11.23
N VAL A 210 -16.90 -0.13 -9.98
CA VAL A 210 -16.17 0.71 -9.03
C VAL A 210 -14.80 0.13 -8.70
N GLY A 211 -14.70 -1.20 -8.54
CA GLY A 211 -13.42 -1.88 -8.37
C GLY A 211 -12.46 -1.65 -9.52
N TYR A 212 -12.95 -1.76 -10.75
CA TYR A 212 -12.18 -1.46 -11.97
C TYR A 212 -11.68 0.00 -11.96
N VAL A 213 -12.58 0.96 -11.84
CA VAL A 213 -12.24 2.39 -11.85
C VAL A 213 -11.24 2.73 -10.74
N GLY A 214 -11.47 2.25 -9.51
CA GLY A 214 -10.61 2.55 -8.38
C GLY A 214 -9.21 1.93 -8.53
N LYS A 215 -9.09 0.70 -9.02
CA LYS A 215 -7.78 0.06 -9.24
C LYS A 215 -7.03 0.71 -10.40
N SER A 216 -7.73 1.03 -11.50
CA SER A 216 -7.14 1.77 -12.62
C SER A 216 -6.65 3.16 -12.21
N PHE A 217 -7.28 3.77 -11.21
CA PHE A 217 -6.84 5.03 -10.63
C PHE A 217 -5.61 4.87 -9.72
N LEU A 218 -5.61 3.85 -8.84
CA LEU A 218 -4.51 3.63 -7.89
C LEU A 218 -3.23 3.12 -8.56
N LEU A 219 -3.33 2.32 -9.61
CA LEU A 219 -2.19 1.71 -10.27
C LEU A 219 -1.10 2.73 -10.66
N PRO A 220 -1.40 3.80 -11.44
CA PRO A 220 -0.39 4.78 -11.80
C PRO A 220 0.15 5.56 -10.59
N ILE A 221 -0.67 5.80 -9.55
CA ILE A 221 -0.21 6.41 -8.31
C ILE A 221 0.83 5.51 -7.64
N CYS A 222 0.52 4.23 -7.47
CA CYS A 222 1.42 3.27 -6.84
C CYS A 222 2.72 3.09 -7.63
N GLN A 223 2.65 3.01 -8.95
CA GLN A 223 3.82 2.91 -9.82
C GLN A 223 4.74 4.15 -9.71
N THR A 224 4.15 5.35 -9.53
CA THR A 224 4.89 6.59 -9.36
C THR A 224 5.53 6.70 -7.97
N ILE A 225 4.77 6.41 -6.92
CA ILE A 225 5.19 6.57 -5.52
C ILE A 225 6.27 5.56 -5.12
N PHE A 226 6.12 4.29 -5.57
CA PHE A 226 6.99 3.19 -5.16
C PHE A 226 8.15 2.96 -6.12
N THR A 227 8.71 4.04 -6.67
CA THR A 227 10.01 3.97 -7.34
C THR A 227 11.13 3.84 -6.31
N PRO A 228 12.17 3.03 -6.58
CA PRO A 228 13.34 2.98 -5.72
C PRO A 228 13.99 4.35 -5.58
N ILE A 229 14.20 4.80 -4.34
CA ILE A 229 14.97 6.02 -4.07
C ILE A 229 16.45 5.63 -4.06
N ASP A 230 17.24 6.34 -4.84
CA ASP A 230 18.68 6.19 -4.86
C ASP A 230 19.26 6.84 -3.59
N ASP A 231 19.60 5.99 -2.62
CA ASP A 231 20.12 6.45 -1.33
C ASP A 231 21.51 7.07 -1.41
N ASP A 232 22.27 6.79 -2.50
CA ASP A 232 23.56 7.43 -2.72
C ASP A 232 23.40 8.91 -3.09
N LYS A 233 22.23 9.30 -3.59
CA LYS A 233 21.87 10.70 -3.88
C LYS A 233 21.29 11.45 -2.69
N CYS A 234 20.94 10.76 -1.60
CA CYS A 234 20.37 11.35 -0.39
C CYS A 234 21.18 10.93 0.86
N PRO A 235 22.48 11.28 0.95
CA PRO A 235 23.37 10.74 1.98
C PRO A 235 23.13 11.30 3.37
N ASP A 236 22.64 12.54 3.51
CA ASP A 236 22.40 13.16 4.81
C ASP A 236 20.93 13.23 5.22
N GLY A 237 20.68 13.50 6.51
CA GLY A 237 19.33 13.53 7.06
C GLY A 237 18.45 14.62 6.48
N SER A 238 19.00 15.77 6.14
CA SER A 238 18.25 16.92 5.60
C SER A 238 17.77 16.64 4.18
N GLU A 239 18.61 16.04 3.36
CA GLU A 239 18.27 15.64 2.00
C GLU A 239 17.22 14.50 2.00
N ARG A 240 17.34 13.52 2.92
CA ARG A 240 16.32 12.48 3.11
C ARG A 240 14.99 13.03 3.57
N GLU A 241 14.98 13.97 4.51
CA GLU A 241 13.75 14.58 4.99
C GLU A 241 13.01 15.28 3.84
N LYS A 242 13.72 16.00 3.00
CA LYS A 242 13.15 16.61 1.82
C LYS A 242 12.61 15.56 0.84
N ALA A 243 13.39 14.52 0.52
CA ALA A 243 12.97 13.45 -0.39
C ALA A 243 11.74 12.68 0.11
N TYR A 244 11.54 12.60 1.44
CA TYR A 244 10.42 11.90 2.05
C TYR A 244 9.21 12.78 2.36
N LYS A 245 9.30 14.09 2.16
CA LYS A 245 8.23 15.03 2.50
C LYS A 245 6.89 14.69 1.84
N SER A 246 6.91 14.23 0.60
CA SER A 246 5.69 13.80 -0.12
C SER A 246 5.00 12.63 0.57
N PHE A 247 5.79 11.66 1.05
CA PHE A 247 5.27 10.52 1.82
C PHE A 247 4.71 10.96 3.18
N HIS A 248 5.34 11.93 3.82
CA HIS A 248 4.85 12.49 5.10
C HIS A 248 3.48 13.15 4.91
N ILE A 249 3.32 13.96 3.86
CA ILE A 249 2.04 14.61 3.53
C ILE A 249 0.97 13.55 3.21
N LEU A 250 1.32 12.51 2.45
CA LEU A 250 0.40 11.42 2.14
C LEU A 250 -0.01 10.66 3.40
N ALA A 251 0.93 10.35 4.30
CA ALA A 251 0.63 9.67 5.55
C ALA A 251 -0.33 10.49 6.43
N GLU A 252 -0.07 11.79 6.60
CA GLU A 252 -0.96 12.70 7.35
C GLU A 252 -2.35 12.81 6.71
N TYR A 253 -2.43 12.80 5.38
CA TYR A 253 -3.70 12.77 4.66
C TYR A 253 -4.48 11.49 4.96
N LEU A 254 -3.82 10.33 4.89
CA LEU A 254 -4.44 9.03 5.15
C LEU A 254 -4.90 8.89 6.61
N GLU A 255 -4.11 9.38 7.58
CA GLU A 255 -4.52 9.45 8.99
C GLU A 255 -5.81 10.27 9.15
N LYS A 256 -5.94 11.43 8.47
CA LYS A 256 -7.16 12.25 8.48
C LYS A 256 -8.38 11.53 7.89
N LYS A 257 -8.15 10.56 7.00
CA LYS A 257 -9.19 9.67 6.45
C LYS A 257 -9.46 8.44 7.33
N ASN A 258 -8.94 8.38 8.56
CA ASN A 258 -9.05 7.25 9.48
C ASN A 258 -8.44 5.94 8.93
N ILE A 259 -7.45 6.04 8.05
CA ILE A 259 -6.67 4.91 7.60
C ILE A 259 -5.58 4.64 8.64
N ALA A 260 -5.50 3.40 9.12
CA ALA A 260 -4.56 2.99 10.17
C ALA A 260 -3.15 2.72 9.64
N GLY A 261 -2.99 2.60 8.33
CA GLY A 261 -1.72 2.32 7.71
C GLY A 261 -1.83 2.02 6.22
N VAL A 262 -0.73 1.64 5.62
CA VAL A 262 -0.63 1.27 4.20
C VAL A 262 0.08 -0.07 4.04
N ILE A 263 -0.36 -0.86 3.06
CA ILE A 263 0.36 -2.01 2.52
C ILE A 263 0.93 -1.58 1.17
N TYR A 264 2.21 -1.83 0.93
CA TYR A 264 2.87 -1.41 -0.30
C TYR A 264 3.98 -2.39 -0.70
N PRO A 265 4.39 -2.43 -1.98
CA PRO A 265 5.40 -3.36 -2.45
C PRO A 265 6.78 -3.04 -1.87
N SER A 266 7.56 -4.06 -1.55
CA SER A 266 8.97 -3.89 -1.24
C SER A 266 9.74 -3.55 -2.53
N THR A 267 10.20 -2.31 -2.63
CA THR A 267 11.00 -1.88 -3.78
C THR A 267 12.38 -2.58 -3.82
N ARG A 268 12.86 -3.06 -2.68
CA ARG A 268 14.14 -3.76 -2.57
C ARG A 268 14.08 -5.18 -3.11
N THR A 269 13.06 -5.93 -2.74
CA THR A 269 12.87 -7.30 -3.27
C THR A 269 12.44 -7.28 -4.73
N ALA A 270 11.68 -6.26 -5.16
CA ALA A 270 11.29 -6.07 -6.55
C ALA A 270 12.50 -5.93 -7.48
N LEU A 271 13.60 -5.27 -7.04
CA LEU A 271 14.85 -5.20 -7.79
C LEU A 271 15.52 -6.58 -8.00
N LEU A 272 15.17 -7.56 -7.18
CA LEU A 272 15.63 -8.95 -7.28
C LEU A 272 14.62 -9.85 -8.02
N GLY A 273 13.55 -9.28 -8.58
CA GLY A 273 12.48 -10.02 -9.23
C GLY A 273 11.58 -10.78 -8.25
N ILE A 274 11.60 -10.43 -6.96
CA ILE A 274 10.80 -11.05 -5.91
C ILE A 274 9.68 -10.08 -5.50
N HIS A 275 8.44 -10.54 -5.61
CA HIS A 275 7.29 -9.80 -5.12
C HIS A 275 7.11 -10.06 -3.62
N SER A 276 7.28 -9.05 -2.80
CA SER A 276 6.96 -9.07 -1.38
C SER A 276 6.43 -7.71 -0.93
N GLN A 277 5.82 -7.67 0.24
CA GLN A 277 5.10 -6.50 0.73
C GLN A 277 5.67 -5.97 2.03
N ASN A 278 5.51 -4.68 2.22
CA ASN A 278 5.70 -3.98 3.48
C ASN A 278 4.38 -3.43 3.98
N ALA A 279 4.26 -3.30 5.29
CA ALA A 279 3.19 -2.55 5.94
C ALA A 279 3.79 -1.44 6.80
N VAL A 280 3.14 -0.29 6.79
CA VAL A 280 3.41 0.80 7.73
C VAL A 280 2.13 1.07 8.51
N ALA A 281 2.16 0.81 9.82
CA ALA A 281 1.08 1.19 10.72
C ALA A 281 1.35 2.58 11.30
N PHE A 282 0.38 3.47 11.20
CA PHE A 282 0.50 4.86 11.68
C PHE A 282 0.38 4.99 13.19
N HIS A 283 -0.16 3.96 13.86
CA HIS A 283 -0.32 3.88 15.30
C HIS A 283 0.34 2.61 15.81
N VAL A 284 1.51 2.74 16.45
CA VAL A 284 2.27 1.60 16.99
C VAL A 284 1.48 0.83 18.05
N GLU A 285 0.65 1.53 18.83
CA GLU A 285 -0.21 1.00 19.87
C GLU A 285 -1.34 0.08 19.36
N ASP A 286 -1.61 0.08 18.07
CA ASP A 286 -2.56 -0.84 17.46
C ASP A 286 -2.02 -2.28 17.36
N PHE A 287 -0.73 -2.46 17.62
CA PHE A 287 -0.03 -3.73 17.50
C PHE A 287 0.75 -4.08 18.76
N ALA A 288 0.76 -5.35 19.09
CA ALA A 288 1.57 -5.92 20.15
C ALA A 288 2.55 -6.94 19.56
N VAL A 289 3.68 -7.11 20.23
CA VAL A 289 4.63 -8.17 19.89
C VAL A 289 4.01 -9.53 20.26
N VAL A 290 4.08 -10.48 19.37
CA VAL A 290 3.65 -11.86 19.64
C VAL A 290 4.60 -12.49 20.64
N SER A 291 4.06 -13.04 21.73
CA SER A 291 4.86 -13.66 22.79
C SER A 291 5.77 -14.76 22.25
N ASN A 292 7.03 -14.76 22.66
CA ASN A 292 8.07 -15.71 22.24
C ASN A 292 8.40 -15.68 20.73
N SER A 293 8.06 -14.62 20.02
CA SER A 293 8.43 -14.45 18.59
C SER A 293 9.83 -13.90 18.39
N LEU A 294 10.47 -13.42 19.46
CA LEU A 294 11.81 -12.83 19.39
C LEU A 294 12.84 -13.87 18.98
N ARG A 295 13.59 -13.59 17.93
CA ARG A 295 14.61 -14.48 17.39
C ARG A 295 15.73 -13.69 16.70
N THR A 296 16.96 -14.20 16.78
CA THR A 296 18.11 -13.59 16.11
C THR A 296 18.56 -14.49 14.96
N LEU A 297 18.74 -13.88 13.79
CA LEU A 297 19.25 -14.54 12.58
C LEU A 297 20.49 -13.81 12.09
N VAL A 298 21.38 -14.58 11.45
CA VAL A 298 22.57 -14.07 10.76
C VAL A 298 22.30 -14.07 9.25
N PHE A 299 22.56 -12.96 8.60
CA PHE A 299 22.38 -12.85 7.14
C PHE A 299 23.56 -13.45 6.35
#